data_bdaef59a45257b580239a1c7fa9a5404
#
_entry.id   bdaef59a45257b580239a1c7fa9a5404
#
_cell.length_a   1.000
_cell.length_b   1.000
_cell.length_c   1.000
_cell.angle_alpha   90.00
_cell.angle_beta   90.00
_cell.angle_gamma   90.00
#
_symmetry.space_group_name_H-M   'P 1'
#
loop_
_entity.id
_entity.type
_entity.pdbx_description
1 polymer ?
#
loop_
_entity_poly.entity_id
_entity_poly.type
_entity_poly.pdbx_seq_one_letter_code
_entity_poly.pdbx_strand_id
1 'polypeptide(L)'
;MPSVRVAQVSPPWLAVPPKGYGGIEWVVALLADGLTESGHDVTLFATGDSTTKAKLEYVFAEAPGPAAINDIWHDSVQTMYALRNPDDFDVFHLHSPFSALAAGAVLGRPAVHTLHGSFNPHMRLLYEQVKDRAWFVAISQAQRDHMPELNYAGVVYNGIDVPAYPFRKEKDDYVLFLGRAAPEKGALRAVLAAQAAGVRLVAAVKVADPLEKEHWEQEVLPNMPKDATVLGEVTIEEKMDLLSRARAVLFPIDWEEPFGLVMTEAMACGTPVIATPRGSVPEVVADGRTGFVVSVESYPEEAAAALKRVGEIDPAACRAWVEEKFSKEAMVAGYERAYELAVSG
;
A
#
# COMPACT_ATOMS: atom_id res chain seq x y z
N MET A 1 7.98 21.37 -12.04
CA MET A 1 6.84 22.28 -12.29
C MET A 1 6.92 23.51 -11.40
N PRO A 2 6.17 24.64 -11.67
CA PRO A 2 6.01 25.71 -10.68
C PRO A 2 5.38 25.21 -9.38
N SER A 3 5.60 25.92 -8.26
CA SER A 3 4.91 25.61 -7.00
C SER A 3 3.42 25.72 -7.19
N VAL A 4 2.68 24.74 -6.70
CA VAL A 4 1.19 24.72 -6.67
C VAL A 4 0.68 24.59 -5.25
N ARG A 5 -0.52 25.13 -5.01
CA ARG A 5 -1.26 25.01 -3.75
C ARG A 5 -2.09 23.74 -3.80
N VAL A 6 -1.74 22.75 -2.99
CA VAL A 6 -2.36 21.42 -2.98
C VAL A 6 -3.22 21.24 -1.75
N ALA A 7 -4.51 20.92 -1.92
CA ALA A 7 -5.36 20.38 -0.86
C ALA A 7 -5.29 18.86 -0.91
N GLN A 8 -4.54 18.24 -0.02
CA GLN A 8 -4.46 16.78 0.10
C GLN A 8 -5.46 16.28 1.14
N VAL A 9 -6.48 15.54 0.71
CA VAL A 9 -7.59 15.10 1.57
C VAL A 9 -7.46 13.62 1.88
N SER A 10 -7.05 13.31 3.11
CA SER A 10 -6.94 11.94 3.62
C SER A 10 -8.30 11.43 4.11
N PRO A 11 -8.55 10.10 4.05
CA PRO A 11 -9.61 9.52 4.87
C PRO A 11 -9.38 9.83 6.35
N PRO A 12 -10.43 10.16 7.14
CA PRO A 12 -10.27 10.59 8.53
C PRO A 12 -10.31 9.45 9.56
N TRP A 13 -10.19 8.20 9.13
CA TRP A 13 -10.36 7.06 10.02
C TRP A 13 -9.17 6.78 10.92
N LEU A 14 -7.98 7.07 10.44
CA LEU A 14 -6.71 6.90 11.14
C LEU A 14 -5.90 8.20 11.05
N ALA A 15 -4.99 8.40 12.00
CA ALA A 15 -4.03 9.50 11.95
C ALA A 15 -3.05 9.32 10.78
N VAL A 16 -2.48 10.40 10.29
CA VAL A 16 -1.50 10.45 9.19
C VAL A 16 -0.15 10.95 9.75
N PRO A 17 0.91 10.09 9.80
CA PRO A 17 0.90 8.66 9.56
C PRO A 17 0.20 7.89 10.68
N PRO A 18 -0.25 6.65 10.42
CA PRO A 18 -0.89 5.83 11.43
C PRO A 18 0.14 5.23 12.40
N LYS A 19 -0.27 4.96 13.64
CA LYS A 19 0.59 4.32 14.67
C LYS A 19 0.85 2.82 14.42
N GLY A 20 0.11 2.21 13.52
CA GLY A 20 0.20 0.78 13.20
C GLY A 20 -0.24 0.50 11.77
N TYR A 21 -1.24 -0.37 11.60
CA TYR A 21 -1.84 -0.66 10.29
C TYR A 21 -2.47 0.59 9.68
N GLY A 22 -2.26 0.80 8.34
CA GLY A 22 -2.82 1.94 7.60
C GLY A 22 -1.97 2.26 6.38
N GLY A 23 -2.11 1.44 5.31
CA GLY A 23 -1.28 1.61 4.09
C GLY A 23 -1.53 2.91 3.36
N ILE A 24 -2.80 3.35 3.30
CA ILE A 24 -3.20 4.61 2.65
C ILE A 24 -2.59 5.78 3.39
N GLU A 25 -2.73 5.82 4.70
CA GLU A 25 -2.28 6.93 5.54
C GLU A 25 -0.75 7.09 5.52
N TRP A 26 0.00 5.97 5.41
CA TRP A 26 1.46 6.02 5.18
C TRP A 26 1.81 6.66 3.85
N VAL A 27 1.12 6.27 2.77
CA VAL A 27 1.33 6.86 1.44
C VAL A 27 0.98 8.35 1.44
N VAL A 28 -0.14 8.72 2.07
CA VAL A 28 -0.58 10.12 2.21
C VAL A 28 0.45 10.94 2.97
N ALA A 29 0.97 10.43 4.10
CA ALA A 29 1.99 11.11 4.90
C ALA A 29 3.26 11.37 4.07
N LEU A 30 3.80 10.34 3.44
CA LEU A 30 5.02 10.46 2.63
C LEU A 30 4.83 11.40 1.45
N LEU A 31 3.66 11.40 0.83
CA LEU A 31 3.36 12.27 -0.29
C LEU A 31 3.22 13.74 0.16
N ALA A 32 2.49 14.01 1.24
CA ALA A 32 2.32 15.36 1.78
C ALA A 32 3.68 15.99 2.14
N ASP A 33 4.49 15.24 2.88
CA ASP A 33 5.81 15.68 3.30
C ASP A 33 6.76 15.86 2.09
N GLY A 34 6.75 14.90 1.16
CA GLY A 34 7.61 14.94 -0.02
C GLY A 34 7.26 16.11 -0.98
N LEU A 35 5.98 16.39 -1.20
CA LEU A 35 5.54 17.55 -1.99
C LEU A 35 5.93 18.87 -1.31
N THR A 36 5.81 18.94 0.02
CA THR A 36 6.25 20.12 0.80
C THR A 36 7.76 20.32 0.69
N GLU A 37 8.54 19.24 0.79
CA GLU A 37 10.00 19.25 0.60
C GLU A 37 10.39 19.66 -0.83
N SER A 38 9.58 19.34 -1.82
CA SER A 38 9.74 19.76 -3.23
C SER A 38 9.34 21.21 -3.50
N GLY A 39 8.82 21.93 -2.47
CA GLY A 39 8.52 23.36 -2.55
C GLY A 39 7.08 23.69 -2.96
N HIS A 40 6.16 22.75 -2.90
CA HIS A 40 4.72 23.00 -3.06
C HIS A 40 4.10 23.54 -1.75
N ASP A 41 3.02 24.32 -1.87
CA ASP A 41 2.22 24.77 -0.71
C ASP A 41 1.13 23.72 -0.45
N VAL A 42 1.42 22.78 0.46
CA VAL A 42 0.55 21.66 0.75
C VAL A 42 -0.23 21.89 2.04
N THR A 43 -1.54 21.76 1.96
CA THR A 43 -2.42 21.63 3.13
C THR A 43 -2.95 20.22 3.19
N LEU A 44 -2.57 19.48 4.23
CA LEU A 44 -3.09 18.16 4.53
C LEU A 44 -4.36 18.30 5.38
N PHE A 45 -5.48 17.82 4.83
CA PHE A 45 -6.72 17.63 5.56
C PHE A 45 -6.77 16.21 6.13
N ALA A 46 -6.52 16.07 7.43
CA ALA A 46 -6.47 14.81 8.16
C ALA A 46 -7.10 14.99 9.54
N THR A 47 -6.80 14.15 10.52
CA THR A 47 -7.21 14.33 11.92
C THR A 47 -6.16 15.12 12.70
N GLY A 48 -6.55 15.78 13.80
CA GLY A 48 -5.69 16.69 14.55
C GLY A 48 -4.55 16.00 15.30
N ASP A 49 -4.60 14.69 15.48
CA ASP A 49 -3.53 13.84 16.02
C ASP A 49 -2.53 13.35 14.94
N SER A 50 -2.69 13.81 13.70
CA SER A 50 -1.75 13.58 12.59
C SER A 50 -0.49 14.45 12.72
N THR A 51 0.60 14.02 12.07
CA THR A 51 1.88 14.75 12.02
C THR A 51 2.37 14.85 10.60
N THR A 52 2.76 16.05 10.14
CA THR A 52 3.22 16.30 8.76
C THR A 52 4.10 17.56 8.72
N LYS A 53 4.93 17.68 7.68
CA LYS A 53 5.66 18.91 7.34
C LYS A 53 4.77 19.92 6.59
N ALA A 54 3.66 19.45 6.00
CA ALA A 54 2.65 20.31 5.38
C ALA A 54 1.85 21.10 6.42
N LYS A 55 1.05 22.05 5.97
CA LYS A 55 0.05 22.67 6.83
C LYS A 55 -1.03 21.65 7.17
N LEU A 56 -1.30 21.42 8.46
CA LEU A 56 -2.37 20.53 8.90
C LEU A 56 -3.66 21.30 9.15
N GLU A 57 -4.75 20.86 8.54
CA GLU A 57 -6.11 21.32 8.79
C GLU A 57 -6.99 20.12 9.19
N TYR A 58 -7.84 20.29 10.18
CA TYR A 58 -8.68 19.21 10.69
C TYR A 58 -10.03 19.68 11.20
N VAL A 59 -11.01 18.78 11.13
CA VAL A 59 -12.34 18.95 11.76
C VAL A 59 -12.50 18.00 12.95
N PHE A 60 -11.82 16.85 12.91
CA PHE A 60 -11.75 15.90 14.02
C PHE A 60 -10.42 16.05 14.75
N ALA A 61 -10.47 16.30 16.07
CA ALA A 61 -9.27 16.46 16.87
C ALA A 61 -8.43 15.18 16.97
N GLU A 62 -9.10 14.02 16.94
CA GLU A 62 -8.48 12.68 17.01
C GLU A 62 -9.15 11.75 16.00
N ALA A 63 -8.40 10.79 15.48
CA ALA A 63 -8.92 9.77 14.60
C ALA A 63 -9.87 8.80 15.36
N PRO A 64 -11.04 8.46 14.78
CA PRO A 64 -12.00 7.55 15.42
C PRO A 64 -11.48 6.11 15.54
N GLY A 65 -10.43 5.76 14.78
CA GLY A 65 -9.74 4.48 14.85
C GLY A 65 -10.26 3.42 13.86
N PRO A 66 -9.66 2.21 13.90
CA PRO A 66 -9.88 1.17 12.89
C PRO A 66 -11.34 0.70 12.74
N ALA A 67 -12.15 0.81 13.78
CA ALA A 67 -13.57 0.45 13.72
C ALA A 67 -14.41 1.38 12.83
N ALA A 68 -13.90 2.59 12.54
CA ALA A 68 -14.56 3.57 11.68
C ALA A 68 -14.08 3.52 10.23
N ILE A 69 -13.18 2.59 9.87
CA ILE A 69 -12.74 2.43 8.48
C ILE A 69 -13.96 2.19 7.58
N ASN A 70 -14.08 2.99 6.51
CA ASN A 70 -15.22 3.06 5.61
C ASN A 70 -16.49 3.72 6.19
N ASP A 71 -16.41 4.42 7.32
CA ASP A 71 -17.52 5.22 7.79
C ASP A 71 -17.71 6.46 6.90
N ILE A 72 -18.83 6.45 6.17
CA ILE A 72 -19.17 7.49 5.21
C ILE A 72 -19.48 8.84 5.88
N TRP A 73 -19.93 8.86 7.14
CA TRP A 73 -20.25 10.10 7.84
C TRP A 73 -18.99 10.88 8.18
N HIS A 74 -17.96 10.21 8.73
CA HIS A 74 -16.67 10.83 8.98
C HIS A 74 -16.04 11.34 7.67
N ASP A 75 -16.07 10.53 6.62
CA ASP A 75 -15.57 10.90 5.31
C ASP A 75 -16.30 12.13 4.73
N SER A 76 -17.63 12.17 4.83
CA SER A 76 -18.43 13.28 4.33
C SER A 76 -18.13 14.60 5.07
N VAL A 77 -18.02 14.57 6.40
CA VAL A 77 -17.70 15.75 7.21
C VAL A 77 -16.30 16.27 6.88
N GLN A 78 -15.30 15.39 6.80
CA GLN A 78 -13.94 15.76 6.42
C GLN A 78 -13.90 16.39 5.02
N THR A 79 -14.57 15.76 4.07
CA THR A 79 -14.66 16.26 2.70
C THR A 79 -15.27 17.65 2.62
N MET A 80 -16.43 17.86 3.25
CA MET A 80 -17.09 19.17 3.26
C MET A 80 -16.23 20.24 3.92
N TYR A 81 -15.49 19.86 4.97
CA TYR A 81 -14.55 20.78 5.62
C TYR A 81 -13.38 21.16 4.68
N ALA A 82 -12.80 20.20 3.98
CA ALA A 82 -11.69 20.43 3.05
C ALA A 82 -12.08 21.30 1.85
N LEU A 83 -13.33 21.15 1.36
CA LEU A 83 -13.82 21.83 0.15
C LEU A 83 -14.49 23.20 0.43
N ARG A 84 -14.46 23.71 1.68
CA ARG A 84 -15.16 24.95 2.07
C ARG A 84 -14.64 26.21 1.37
N ASN A 85 -13.33 26.25 1.04
CA ASN A 85 -12.65 27.38 0.41
C ASN A 85 -11.88 26.90 -0.85
N PRO A 86 -12.58 26.57 -1.93
CA PRO A 86 -11.95 25.95 -3.09
C PRO A 86 -10.99 26.87 -3.85
N ASP A 87 -11.10 28.17 -3.71
CA ASP A 87 -10.24 29.17 -4.36
C ASP A 87 -8.84 29.27 -3.73
N ASP A 88 -8.64 28.70 -2.53
CA ASP A 88 -7.34 28.68 -1.87
C ASP A 88 -6.37 27.69 -2.50
N PHE A 89 -6.86 26.78 -3.36
CA PHE A 89 -6.07 25.68 -3.92
C PHE A 89 -6.11 25.65 -5.45
N ASP A 90 -5.00 25.21 -6.03
CA ASP A 90 -4.86 25.01 -7.48
C ASP A 90 -5.29 23.59 -7.87
N VAL A 91 -5.11 22.62 -6.97
CA VAL A 91 -5.50 21.21 -7.16
C VAL A 91 -5.97 20.58 -5.85
N PHE A 92 -7.00 19.77 -5.94
CA PHE A 92 -7.46 18.89 -4.86
C PHE A 92 -6.98 17.48 -5.12
N HIS A 93 -6.27 16.88 -4.16
CA HIS A 93 -5.87 15.47 -4.23
C HIS A 93 -6.67 14.65 -3.21
N LEU A 94 -7.49 13.76 -3.71
CA LEU A 94 -8.50 13.03 -2.94
C LEU A 94 -8.09 11.56 -2.79
N HIS A 95 -8.07 11.07 -1.55
CA HIS A 95 -7.67 9.70 -1.24
C HIS A 95 -8.84 8.81 -0.78
N SER A 96 -10.01 9.37 -0.53
CA SER A 96 -11.22 8.61 -0.21
C SER A 96 -12.08 8.37 -1.45
N PRO A 97 -12.55 7.15 -1.71
CA PRO A 97 -13.39 6.82 -2.85
C PRO A 97 -14.87 7.20 -2.67
N PHE A 98 -15.25 7.72 -1.51
CA PHE A 98 -16.65 8.05 -1.19
C PHE A 98 -17.00 9.50 -1.50
N SER A 99 -17.25 10.26 -0.44
CA SER A 99 -17.72 11.65 -0.54
C SER A 99 -16.71 12.57 -1.21
N ALA A 100 -15.42 12.37 -0.98
CA ALA A 100 -14.36 13.20 -1.53
C ALA A 100 -14.38 13.17 -3.06
N LEU A 101 -14.45 11.98 -3.66
CA LEU A 101 -14.50 11.85 -5.11
C LEU A 101 -15.75 12.51 -5.70
N ALA A 102 -16.93 12.22 -5.14
CA ALA A 102 -18.19 12.78 -5.64
C ALA A 102 -18.23 14.31 -5.52
N ALA A 103 -17.78 14.86 -4.40
CA ALA A 103 -17.72 16.29 -4.17
C ALA A 103 -16.67 16.97 -5.06
N GLY A 104 -15.48 16.37 -5.22
CA GLY A 104 -14.42 16.86 -6.10
C GLY A 104 -14.86 16.95 -7.55
N ALA A 105 -15.60 15.97 -8.03
CA ALA A 105 -16.11 15.92 -9.40
C ALA A 105 -17.11 17.06 -9.74
N VAL A 106 -17.75 17.68 -8.74
CA VAL A 106 -18.71 18.79 -8.94
C VAL A 106 -18.14 20.13 -8.51
N LEU A 107 -16.92 20.18 -7.96
CA LEU A 107 -16.32 21.37 -7.40
C LEU A 107 -15.97 22.44 -8.45
N GLY A 108 -15.75 22.06 -9.71
CA GLY A 108 -15.30 22.96 -10.76
C GLY A 108 -13.84 23.40 -10.60
N ARG A 109 -13.03 22.65 -9.87
CA ARG A 109 -11.58 22.82 -9.69
C ARG A 109 -10.86 21.54 -10.09
N PRO A 110 -9.58 21.59 -10.50
CA PRO A 110 -8.80 20.40 -10.77
C PRO A 110 -8.82 19.45 -9.58
N ALA A 111 -9.29 18.23 -9.80
CA ALA A 111 -9.33 17.17 -8.80
C ALA A 111 -8.61 15.92 -9.30
N VAL A 112 -7.64 15.46 -8.53
CA VAL A 112 -6.91 14.20 -8.73
C VAL A 112 -7.40 13.21 -7.68
N HIS A 113 -7.77 12.01 -8.08
CA HIS A 113 -8.17 10.95 -7.17
C HIS A 113 -7.24 9.75 -7.30
N THR A 114 -6.58 9.37 -6.20
CA THR A 114 -5.78 8.14 -6.15
C THR A 114 -6.64 6.95 -5.79
N LEU A 115 -6.55 5.92 -6.63
CA LEU A 115 -7.22 4.64 -6.44
C LEU A 115 -6.40 3.76 -5.49
N HIS A 116 -6.84 3.58 -4.25
CA HIS A 116 -6.09 2.79 -3.25
C HIS A 116 -6.56 1.34 -3.13
N GLY A 117 -7.73 1.01 -3.64
CA GLY A 117 -8.34 -0.32 -3.49
C GLY A 117 -8.69 -0.99 -4.81
N SER A 118 -9.22 -2.20 -4.71
CA SER A 118 -9.80 -2.92 -5.84
C SER A 118 -11.18 -2.39 -6.20
N PHE A 119 -11.60 -2.61 -7.45
CA PHE A 119 -12.90 -2.18 -7.94
C PHE A 119 -13.98 -3.22 -7.61
N ASN A 120 -14.81 -2.94 -6.61
CA ASN A 120 -16.04 -3.67 -6.43
C ASN A 120 -17.16 -3.11 -7.33
N PRO A 121 -18.29 -3.83 -7.52
CA PRO A 121 -19.37 -3.39 -8.42
C PRO A 121 -19.95 -2.00 -8.10
N HIS A 122 -20.08 -1.64 -6.82
CA HIS A 122 -20.59 -0.32 -6.41
C HIS A 122 -19.60 0.80 -6.69
N MET A 123 -18.33 0.55 -6.46
CA MET A 123 -17.26 1.51 -6.77
C MET A 123 -17.17 1.76 -8.28
N ARG A 124 -17.31 0.71 -9.11
CA ARG A 124 -17.37 0.87 -10.57
C ARG A 124 -18.50 1.79 -11.00
N LEU A 125 -19.70 1.58 -10.47
CA LEU A 125 -20.86 2.46 -10.76
C LEU A 125 -20.60 3.91 -10.35
N LEU A 126 -19.96 4.14 -9.20
CA LEU A 126 -19.59 5.49 -8.75
C LEU A 126 -18.57 6.12 -9.71
N TYR A 127 -17.51 5.41 -10.02
CA TYR A 127 -16.45 5.92 -10.91
C TYR A 127 -16.96 6.23 -12.32
N GLU A 128 -17.86 5.43 -12.85
CA GLU A 128 -18.51 5.70 -14.14
C GLU A 128 -19.29 7.04 -14.16
N GLN A 129 -19.89 7.46 -13.02
CA GLN A 129 -20.61 8.73 -12.95
C GLN A 129 -19.68 9.95 -12.98
N VAL A 130 -18.41 9.77 -12.63
CA VAL A 130 -17.44 10.87 -12.45
C VAL A 130 -16.21 10.73 -13.33
N LYS A 131 -16.14 9.72 -14.19
CA LYS A 131 -14.95 9.38 -15.00
C LYS A 131 -14.42 10.53 -15.87
N ASP A 132 -15.27 11.43 -16.31
CA ASP A 132 -14.91 12.57 -17.15
C ASP A 132 -14.81 13.89 -16.35
N ARG A 133 -14.91 13.83 -15.01
CA ARG A 133 -14.95 15.02 -14.13
C ARG A 133 -13.83 15.07 -13.11
N ALA A 134 -13.01 14.05 -13.05
CA ALA A 134 -11.84 13.98 -12.19
C ALA A 134 -10.70 13.31 -12.94
N TRP A 135 -9.48 13.61 -12.53
CA TRP A 135 -8.30 12.88 -12.96
C TRP A 135 -8.03 11.73 -11.99
N PHE A 136 -7.78 10.55 -12.53
CA PHE A 136 -7.51 9.37 -11.72
C PHE A 136 -6.01 9.02 -11.77
N VAL A 137 -5.49 8.56 -10.65
CA VAL A 137 -4.17 7.95 -10.56
C VAL A 137 -4.33 6.52 -10.07
N ALA A 138 -3.91 5.57 -10.88
CA ALA A 138 -3.79 4.17 -10.47
C ALA A 138 -2.43 3.95 -9.80
N ILE A 139 -2.38 3.05 -8.81
CA ILE A 139 -1.14 2.70 -8.09
C ILE A 139 -0.43 1.49 -8.69
N SER A 140 -0.96 0.91 -9.76
CA SER A 140 -0.31 -0.10 -10.61
C SER A 140 -0.95 -0.12 -11.99
N GLN A 141 -0.25 -0.67 -12.98
CA GLN A 141 -0.82 -0.88 -14.31
C GLN A 141 -1.94 -1.93 -14.26
N ALA A 142 -1.74 -3.00 -13.48
CA ALA A 142 -2.77 -4.00 -13.27
C ALA A 142 -4.07 -3.38 -12.73
N GLN A 143 -3.98 -2.47 -11.76
CA GLN A 143 -5.17 -1.77 -11.27
C GLN A 143 -5.84 -0.92 -12.37
N ARG A 144 -5.06 -0.17 -13.16
CA ARG A 144 -5.57 0.62 -14.29
C ARG A 144 -6.31 -0.24 -15.32
N ASP A 145 -5.77 -1.41 -15.63
CA ASP A 145 -6.33 -2.31 -16.65
C ASP A 145 -7.69 -2.89 -16.23
N HIS A 146 -8.03 -2.87 -14.94
CA HIS A 146 -9.36 -3.27 -14.47
C HIS A 146 -10.48 -2.27 -14.76
N MET A 147 -10.16 -1.01 -15.04
CA MET A 147 -11.12 0.04 -15.38
C MET A 147 -10.47 1.09 -16.31
N PRO A 148 -10.05 0.68 -17.53
CA PRO A 148 -9.24 1.52 -18.43
C PRO A 148 -9.96 2.75 -18.98
N GLU A 149 -11.29 2.82 -18.84
CA GLU A 149 -12.14 3.92 -19.31
C GLU A 149 -12.11 5.18 -18.43
N LEU A 150 -11.45 5.14 -17.28
CA LEU A 150 -11.30 6.33 -16.42
C LEU A 150 -10.32 7.34 -17.03
N ASN A 151 -10.54 8.61 -16.75
CA ASN A 151 -9.65 9.69 -17.17
C ASN A 151 -8.36 9.70 -16.31
N TYR A 152 -7.39 8.87 -16.70
CA TYR A 152 -6.14 8.73 -15.94
C TYR A 152 -5.14 9.86 -16.20
N ALA A 153 -4.68 10.50 -15.12
CA ALA A 153 -3.47 11.32 -15.15
C ALA A 153 -2.19 10.48 -15.25
N GLY A 154 -2.27 9.20 -14.83
CA GLY A 154 -1.15 8.26 -14.94
C GLY A 154 -1.24 7.08 -14.01
N VAL A 155 -0.17 6.29 -14.00
CA VAL A 155 0.11 5.27 -12.99
C VAL A 155 1.24 5.80 -12.13
N VAL A 156 1.03 5.88 -10.81
CA VAL A 156 2.03 6.31 -9.83
C VAL A 156 2.11 5.25 -8.74
N TYR A 157 3.20 4.51 -8.72
CA TYR A 157 3.42 3.50 -7.69
C TYR A 157 3.51 4.13 -6.30
N ASN A 158 3.01 3.44 -5.29
CA ASN A 158 3.20 3.87 -3.90
C ASN A 158 4.68 3.89 -3.54
N GLY A 159 5.12 4.98 -2.92
CA GLY A 159 6.49 5.14 -2.44
C GLY A 159 6.62 4.74 -0.97
N ILE A 160 7.85 4.36 -0.60
CA ILE A 160 8.27 4.21 0.78
C ILE A 160 9.50 5.08 1.08
N ASP A 161 9.73 5.41 2.34
CA ASP A 161 10.95 6.09 2.79
C ASP A 161 12.09 5.06 2.91
N VAL A 162 12.75 4.76 1.79
CA VAL A 162 13.76 3.69 1.70
C VAL A 162 14.86 3.83 2.76
N PRO A 163 15.40 5.04 3.05
CA PRO A 163 16.38 5.22 4.14
C PRO A 163 15.93 4.75 5.52
N ALA A 164 14.63 4.79 5.82
CA ALA A 164 14.10 4.34 7.10
C ALA A 164 14.15 2.82 7.29
N TYR A 165 14.28 2.04 6.21
CA TYR A 165 14.29 0.57 6.26
C TYR A 165 15.73 0.05 6.48
N PRO A 166 15.96 -0.79 7.52
CA PRO A 166 17.28 -1.34 7.82
C PRO A 166 17.70 -2.34 6.73
N PHE A 167 18.80 -2.05 6.05
CA PHE A 167 19.36 -2.95 5.03
C PHE A 167 20.28 -3.99 5.66
N ARG A 168 20.07 -5.28 5.34
CA ARG A 168 20.97 -6.38 5.75
C ARG A 168 21.27 -7.31 4.59
N LYS A 169 22.56 -7.63 4.40
CA LYS A 169 23.00 -8.65 3.45
C LYS A 169 22.86 -10.06 4.02
N GLU A 170 23.26 -10.22 5.27
CA GLU A 170 23.18 -11.51 5.97
C GLU A 170 21.78 -11.68 6.55
N LYS A 171 21.18 -12.83 6.29
CA LYS A 171 19.82 -13.18 6.69
C LYS A 171 19.83 -14.29 7.73
N ASP A 172 18.88 -14.27 8.62
CA ASP A 172 18.64 -15.35 9.57
C ASP A 172 17.95 -16.52 8.84
N ASP A 173 17.95 -17.69 9.48
CA ASP A 173 17.40 -18.90 8.87
C ASP A 173 15.90 -19.05 9.12
N TYR A 174 15.10 -18.09 8.60
CA TYR A 174 13.65 -18.18 8.56
C TYR A 174 13.07 -17.48 7.33
N VAL A 175 11.88 -17.90 6.93
CA VAL A 175 11.03 -17.19 5.97
C VAL A 175 9.90 -16.48 6.71
N LEU A 176 9.48 -15.34 6.19
CA LEU A 176 8.47 -14.49 6.82
C LEU A 176 7.17 -14.50 5.99
N PHE A 177 6.04 -14.74 6.65
CA PHE A 177 4.73 -14.34 6.18
C PHE A 177 4.25 -13.15 7.03
N LEU A 178 3.83 -12.06 6.37
CA LEU A 178 3.33 -10.86 7.04
C LEU A 178 2.06 -10.37 6.35
N GLY A 179 0.92 -10.41 7.06
CA GLY A 179 -0.35 -9.99 6.49
C GLY A 179 -1.55 -10.27 7.38
N ARG A 180 -2.74 -10.02 6.82
CA ARG A 180 -4.01 -10.42 7.46
C ARG A 180 -4.21 -11.91 7.34
N ALA A 181 -5.04 -12.47 8.25
CA ALA A 181 -5.45 -13.87 8.22
C ALA A 181 -6.50 -14.18 7.13
N ALA A 182 -6.84 -13.20 6.29
CA ALA A 182 -7.79 -13.36 5.20
C ALA A 182 -7.34 -14.48 4.23
N PRO A 183 -8.24 -15.36 3.79
CA PRO A 183 -7.91 -16.51 2.92
C PRO A 183 -7.15 -16.12 1.66
N GLU A 184 -7.52 -14.99 1.05
CA GLU A 184 -6.89 -14.47 -0.16
C GLU A 184 -5.44 -13.98 0.04
N LYS A 185 -5.01 -13.75 1.29
CA LYS A 185 -3.61 -13.43 1.63
C LYS A 185 -2.72 -14.68 1.66
N GLY A 186 -3.31 -15.87 1.71
CA GLY A 186 -2.62 -17.13 1.45
C GLY A 186 -1.73 -17.64 2.58
N ALA A 187 -2.05 -17.34 3.85
CA ALA A 187 -1.26 -17.81 4.99
C ALA A 187 -1.06 -19.34 4.98
N LEU A 188 -2.09 -20.12 4.61
CA LEU A 188 -1.97 -21.57 4.49
C LEU A 188 -0.94 -21.97 3.41
N ARG A 189 -0.93 -21.30 2.25
CA ARG A 189 0.05 -21.55 1.19
C ARG A 189 1.48 -21.27 1.68
N ALA A 190 1.68 -20.19 2.47
CA ALA A 190 2.98 -19.89 3.07
C ALA A 190 3.44 -20.98 4.04
N VAL A 191 2.53 -21.49 4.87
CA VAL A 191 2.79 -22.61 5.80
C VAL A 191 3.22 -23.85 5.04
N LEU A 192 2.46 -24.26 4.02
CA LEU A 192 2.74 -25.45 3.22
C LEU A 192 4.06 -25.32 2.45
N ALA A 193 4.38 -24.13 1.93
CA ALA A 193 5.65 -23.84 1.25
C ALA A 193 6.84 -23.98 2.21
N ALA A 194 6.75 -23.44 3.42
CA ALA A 194 7.79 -23.55 4.44
C ALA A 194 8.02 -25.01 4.85
N GLN A 195 6.95 -25.79 5.03
CA GLN A 195 7.03 -27.24 5.30
C GLN A 195 7.70 -27.99 4.17
N ALA A 196 7.28 -27.75 2.91
CA ALA A 196 7.86 -28.42 1.73
C ALA A 196 9.34 -28.08 1.55
N ALA A 197 9.75 -26.89 1.94
CA ALA A 197 11.15 -26.45 1.89
C ALA A 197 11.99 -26.92 3.09
N GLY A 198 11.36 -27.33 4.20
CA GLY A 198 12.04 -27.66 5.46
C GLY A 198 12.71 -26.44 6.10
N VAL A 199 12.08 -25.25 6.01
CA VAL A 199 12.60 -23.99 6.57
C VAL A 199 11.67 -23.47 7.67
N ARG A 200 12.26 -22.81 8.67
CA ARG A 200 11.50 -22.21 9.76
C ARG A 200 10.63 -21.06 9.25
N LEU A 201 9.36 -21.03 9.66
CA LEU A 201 8.42 -19.97 9.34
C LEU A 201 8.25 -19.02 10.54
N VAL A 202 8.30 -17.73 10.29
CA VAL A 202 7.78 -16.70 11.17
C VAL A 202 6.53 -16.12 10.51
N ALA A 203 5.39 -16.17 11.19
CA ALA A 203 4.12 -15.67 10.71
C ALA A 203 3.65 -14.51 11.60
N ALA A 204 3.73 -13.28 11.09
CA ALA A 204 3.17 -12.10 11.73
C ALA A 204 1.79 -11.80 11.13
N VAL A 205 0.74 -12.12 11.89
CA VAL A 205 -0.63 -12.21 11.36
C VAL A 205 -1.58 -11.35 12.15
N LYS A 206 -2.27 -10.45 11.44
CA LYS A 206 -3.40 -9.70 11.96
C LYS A 206 -4.70 -10.42 11.65
N VAL A 207 -5.47 -10.73 12.68
CA VAL A 207 -6.84 -11.24 12.56
C VAL A 207 -7.81 -10.06 12.74
N ALA A 208 -8.50 -9.67 11.67
CA ALA A 208 -9.29 -8.44 11.67
C ALA A 208 -10.78 -8.66 11.93
N ASP A 209 -11.30 -9.83 11.56
CA ASP A 209 -12.73 -10.13 11.68
C ASP A 209 -13.00 -11.60 12.03
N PRO A 210 -14.26 -11.99 12.34
CA PRO A 210 -14.60 -13.35 12.70
C PRO A 210 -14.34 -14.43 11.63
N LEU A 211 -14.48 -14.07 10.33
CA LEU A 211 -14.24 -15.01 9.23
C LEU A 211 -12.74 -15.30 9.07
N GLU A 212 -11.91 -14.27 9.21
CA GLU A 212 -10.45 -14.45 9.25
C GLU A 212 -10.01 -15.30 10.43
N LYS A 213 -10.66 -15.11 11.61
CA LYS A 213 -10.37 -15.90 12.79
C LYS A 213 -10.72 -17.37 12.57
N GLU A 214 -11.88 -17.65 12.00
CA GLU A 214 -12.30 -19.01 11.69
C GLU A 214 -11.33 -19.70 10.73
N HIS A 215 -10.99 -19.05 9.61
CA HIS A 215 -10.01 -19.55 8.65
C HIS A 215 -8.64 -19.81 9.31
N TRP A 216 -8.16 -18.85 10.12
CA TRP A 216 -6.88 -18.98 10.80
C TRP A 216 -6.84 -20.17 11.77
N GLU A 217 -7.89 -20.31 12.61
CA GLU A 217 -7.96 -21.36 13.63
C GLU A 217 -8.24 -22.75 13.04
N GLN A 218 -9.06 -22.85 11.99
CA GLN A 218 -9.50 -24.13 11.45
C GLN A 218 -8.61 -24.66 10.33
N GLU A 219 -8.03 -23.78 9.50
CA GLU A 219 -7.29 -24.19 8.33
C GLU A 219 -5.78 -23.92 8.45
N VAL A 220 -5.36 -22.81 9.02
CA VAL A 220 -3.94 -22.42 9.05
C VAL A 220 -3.19 -23.02 10.24
N LEU A 221 -3.67 -22.77 11.46
CA LEU A 221 -3.02 -23.22 12.70
C LEU A 221 -2.81 -24.74 12.77
N PRO A 222 -3.76 -25.60 12.37
CA PRO A 222 -3.56 -27.05 12.41
C PRO A 222 -2.41 -27.56 11.53
N ASN A 223 -2.06 -26.78 10.50
CA ASN A 223 -0.98 -27.09 9.58
C ASN A 223 0.35 -26.41 9.95
N MET A 224 0.40 -25.61 11.02
CA MET A 224 1.60 -24.87 11.40
C MET A 224 2.75 -25.81 11.81
N PRO A 225 3.97 -25.64 11.25
CA PRO A 225 5.15 -26.39 11.69
C PRO A 225 5.41 -26.20 13.18
N LYS A 226 5.91 -27.24 13.87
CA LYS A 226 6.17 -27.18 15.33
C LYS A 226 7.22 -26.15 15.73
N ASP A 227 8.14 -25.86 14.84
CA ASP A 227 9.23 -24.90 15.00
C ASP A 227 8.89 -23.48 14.47
N ALA A 228 7.66 -23.30 13.94
CA ALA A 228 7.20 -22.00 13.50
C ALA A 228 7.00 -21.05 14.68
N THR A 229 7.25 -19.77 14.41
CA THR A 229 6.94 -18.69 15.35
C THR A 229 5.71 -17.94 14.84
N VAL A 230 4.65 -17.94 15.63
CA VAL A 230 3.41 -17.21 15.33
C VAL A 230 3.37 -15.95 16.18
N LEU A 231 3.30 -14.80 15.50
CA LEU A 231 3.15 -13.48 16.10
C LEU A 231 1.78 -12.92 15.73
N GLY A 232 1.22 -12.08 16.61
CA GLY A 232 0.06 -11.29 16.29
C GLY A 232 0.39 -10.08 15.39
N GLU A 233 -0.41 -9.02 15.53
CA GLU A 233 -0.07 -7.73 14.93
C GLU A 233 1.22 -7.19 15.58
N VAL A 234 2.20 -6.86 14.74
CA VAL A 234 3.52 -6.38 15.16
C VAL A 234 3.62 -4.87 15.01
N THR A 235 4.47 -4.23 15.79
CA THR A 235 4.80 -2.81 15.64
C THR A 235 5.59 -2.56 14.35
N ILE A 236 5.75 -1.30 13.98
CA ILE A 236 6.53 -0.91 12.80
C ILE A 236 7.99 -1.32 12.96
N GLU A 237 8.56 -1.12 14.14
CA GLU A 237 9.93 -1.48 14.47
C GLU A 237 10.14 -2.99 14.40
N GLU A 238 9.23 -3.77 14.97
CA GLU A 238 9.26 -5.23 14.89
C GLU A 238 9.11 -5.71 13.45
N LYS A 239 8.20 -5.10 12.67
CA LYS A 239 8.04 -5.38 11.24
C LYS A 239 9.34 -5.16 10.47
N MET A 240 9.99 -4.01 10.68
CA MET A 240 11.25 -3.67 10.01
C MET A 240 12.38 -4.64 10.41
N ASP A 241 12.49 -5.03 11.68
CA ASP A 241 13.47 -6.02 12.15
C ASP A 241 13.20 -7.37 11.48
N LEU A 242 11.96 -7.87 11.51
CA LEU A 242 11.57 -9.13 10.87
C LEU A 242 11.86 -9.14 9.37
N LEU A 243 11.48 -8.08 8.65
CA LEU A 243 11.73 -7.95 7.23
C LEU A 243 13.23 -7.95 6.92
N SER A 244 14.04 -7.24 7.70
CA SER A 244 15.47 -7.10 7.45
C SER A 244 16.23 -8.41 7.66
N ARG A 245 15.78 -9.25 8.57
CA ARG A 245 16.43 -10.50 8.97
C ARG A 245 15.93 -11.72 8.21
N ALA A 246 14.73 -11.66 7.66
CA ALA A 246 14.14 -12.80 6.94
C ALA A 246 14.98 -13.20 5.72
N ARG A 247 15.09 -14.51 5.47
CA ARG A 247 15.74 -15.08 4.29
C ARG A 247 14.94 -14.77 3.02
N ALA A 248 13.61 -14.78 3.13
CA ALA A 248 12.66 -14.36 2.09
C ALA A 248 11.32 -14.01 2.73
N VAL A 249 10.54 -13.17 2.04
CA VAL A 249 9.12 -12.96 2.35
C VAL A 249 8.28 -13.83 1.42
N LEU A 250 7.34 -14.58 2.00
CA LEU A 250 6.33 -15.34 1.26
C LEU A 250 5.08 -14.47 1.07
N PHE A 251 4.70 -14.24 -0.17
CA PHE A 251 3.55 -13.41 -0.55
C PHE A 251 2.58 -14.16 -1.48
N PRO A 252 1.92 -15.23 -0.98
CA PRO A 252 1.16 -16.21 -1.75
C PRO A 252 -0.30 -15.79 -1.96
N ILE A 253 -0.52 -14.57 -2.38
CA ILE A 253 -1.86 -13.99 -2.53
C ILE A 253 -2.67 -14.67 -3.64
N ASP A 254 -4.00 -14.66 -3.51
CA ASP A 254 -4.93 -15.12 -4.52
C ASP A 254 -6.05 -14.09 -4.73
N TRP A 255 -5.66 -12.86 -4.94
CA TRP A 255 -6.53 -11.76 -5.29
C TRP A 255 -5.74 -10.69 -6.06
N GLU A 256 -6.45 -9.83 -6.75
CA GLU A 256 -5.82 -8.76 -7.52
C GLU A 256 -5.35 -7.64 -6.58
N GLU A 257 -4.14 -7.80 -6.05
CA GLU A 257 -3.51 -6.85 -5.13
C GLU A 257 -3.22 -5.53 -5.85
N PRO A 258 -3.77 -4.40 -5.40
CA PRO A 258 -3.55 -3.12 -6.07
C PRO A 258 -2.07 -2.69 -6.07
N PHE A 259 -1.32 -2.95 -4.97
CA PHE A 259 0.10 -2.61 -4.90
C PHE A 259 0.94 -3.56 -4.03
N GLY A 260 0.58 -3.74 -2.73
CA GLY A 260 1.30 -4.62 -1.82
C GLY A 260 2.60 -4.03 -1.26
N LEU A 261 2.49 -3.00 -0.40
CA LEU A 261 3.63 -2.31 0.25
C LEU A 261 4.64 -3.27 0.92
N VAL A 262 4.17 -4.39 1.47
CA VAL A 262 5.03 -5.39 2.11
C VAL A 262 6.14 -5.91 1.17
N MET A 263 5.89 -5.98 -0.14
CA MET A 263 6.91 -6.40 -1.11
C MET A 263 8.02 -5.36 -1.23
N THR A 264 7.67 -4.08 -1.36
CA THR A 264 8.66 -2.99 -1.44
C THR A 264 9.40 -2.81 -0.13
N GLU A 265 8.72 -2.93 1.01
CA GLU A 265 9.31 -2.89 2.36
C GLU A 265 10.34 -4.02 2.56
N ALA A 266 10.01 -5.25 2.15
CA ALA A 266 10.94 -6.38 2.20
C ALA A 266 12.19 -6.15 1.35
N MET A 267 11.98 -5.75 0.09
CA MET A 267 13.06 -5.50 -0.85
C MET A 267 13.95 -4.31 -0.43
N ALA A 268 13.38 -3.27 0.20
CA ALA A 268 14.15 -2.17 0.79
C ALA A 268 15.09 -2.66 1.89
N CYS A 269 14.68 -3.66 2.66
CA CYS A 269 15.53 -4.35 3.63
C CYS A 269 16.56 -5.30 3.01
N GLY A 270 16.58 -5.45 1.69
CA GLY A 270 17.41 -6.44 0.97
C GLY A 270 16.85 -7.86 1.05
N THR A 271 15.56 -8.03 1.32
CA THR A 271 14.93 -9.34 1.46
C THR A 271 14.11 -9.66 0.21
N PRO A 272 14.44 -10.75 -0.50
CA PRO A 272 13.71 -11.17 -1.69
C PRO A 272 12.29 -11.62 -1.36
N VAL A 273 11.40 -11.50 -2.35
CA VAL A 273 9.99 -11.87 -2.22
C VAL A 273 9.66 -13.06 -3.11
N ILE A 274 8.95 -14.06 -2.58
CA ILE A 274 8.39 -15.16 -3.36
C ILE A 274 6.87 -14.96 -3.41
N ALA A 275 6.34 -14.63 -4.58
CA ALA A 275 4.98 -14.17 -4.74
C ALA A 275 4.24 -14.90 -5.87
N THR A 276 2.91 -14.78 -5.87
CA THR A 276 2.04 -15.25 -6.96
C THR A 276 1.81 -14.12 -7.97
N PRO A 277 1.57 -14.41 -9.27
CA PRO A 277 1.39 -13.41 -10.32
C PRO A 277 -0.02 -12.80 -10.31
N ARG A 278 -0.41 -12.17 -9.19
CA ARG A 278 -1.71 -11.51 -9.02
C ARG A 278 -1.56 -10.00 -8.87
N GLY A 279 -2.43 -9.25 -9.53
CA GLY A 279 -2.46 -7.80 -9.47
C GLY A 279 -1.10 -7.17 -9.81
N SER A 280 -0.62 -6.31 -8.94
CA SER A 280 0.65 -5.57 -9.12
C SER A 280 1.93 -6.40 -8.98
N VAL A 281 1.86 -7.65 -8.52
CA VAL A 281 3.07 -8.46 -8.23
C VAL A 281 4.06 -8.48 -9.39
N PRO A 282 3.67 -8.71 -10.68
CA PRO A 282 4.61 -8.73 -11.79
C PRO A 282 5.29 -7.37 -12.08
N GLU A 283 4.71 -6.27 -11.57
CA GLU A 283 5.27 -4.93 -11.70
C GLU A 283 6.24 -4.60 -10.55
N VAL A 284 5.95 -5.13 -9.35
CA VAL A 284 6.70 -4.83 -8.12
C VAL A 284 7.87 -5.78 -7.93
N VAL A 285 7.68 -7.08 -8.17
CA VAL A 285 8.73 -8.09 -8.05
C VAL A 285 9.34 -8.37 -9.43
N ALA A 286 10.63 -8.05 -9.59
CA ALA A 286 11.38 -8.42 -10.79
C ALA A 286 11.85 -9.88 -10.67
N ASP A 287 11.14 -10.80 -11.37
CA ASP A 287 11.40 -12.23 -11.30
C ASP A 287 12.86 -12.58 -11.63
N GLY A 288 13.47 -13.41 -10.78
CA GLY A 288 14.89 -13.79 -10.84
C GLY A 288 15.88 -12.68 -10.45
N ARG A 289 15.43 -11.46 -10.17
CA ARG A 289 16.30 -10.32 -9.77
C ARG A 289 16.04 -9.85 -8.34
N THR A 290 14.77 -9.73 -7.93
CA THR A 290 14.41 -9.26 -6.60
C THR A 290 13.56 -10.26 -5.83
N GLY A 291 13.29 -11.40 -6.43
CA GLY A 291 12.49 -12.48 -5.89
C GLY A 291 12.11 -13.47 -6.97
N PHE A 292 11.09 -14.27 -6.70
CA PHE A 292 10.55 -15.24 -7.65
C PHE A 292 9.02 -15.10 -7.73
N VAL A 293 8.50 -15.17 -8.95
CA VAL A 293 7.06 -15.18 -9.20
C VAL A 293 6.67 -16.60 -9.59
N VAL A 294 5.80 -17.22 -8.78
CA VAL A 294 5.44 -18.64 -8.89
C VAL A 294 3.94 -18.84 -8.99
N SER A 295 3.48 -19.96 -9.56
CA SER A 295 2.05 -20.22 -9.78
C SER A 295 1.24 -20.24 -8.48
N VAL A 296 -0.01 -19.80 -8.54
CA VAL A 296 -0.95 -19.88 -7.40
C VAL A 296 -1.29 -21.33 -7.07
N GLU A 297 -1.53 -22.13 -8.11
CA GLU A 297 -2.01 -23.52 -8.01
C GLU A 297 -0.96 -24.46 -7.38
N SER A 298 0.31 -24.27 -7.71
CA SER A 298 1.44 -25.04 -7.22
C SER A 298 2.38 -24.24 -6.31
N TYR A 299 1.83 -23.22 -5.64
CA TYR A 299 2.64 -22.33 -4.80
C TYR A 299 3.52 -23.06 -3.79
N PRO A 300 3.03 -24.05 -3.02
CA PRO A 300 3.86 -24.72 -2.01
C PRO A 300 5.13 -25.37 -2.59
N GLU A 301 5.00 -26.06 -3.70
CA GLU A 301 6.09 -26.78 -4.34
C GLU A 301 7.06 -25.85 -5.07
N GLU A 302 6.51 -24.89 -5.84
CA GLU A 302 7.32 -23.94 -6.60
C GLU A 302 8.03 -22.95 -5.67
N ALA A 303 7.35 -22.46 -4.61
CA ALA A 303 7.97 -21.62 -3.60
C ALA A 303 9.07 -22.36 -2.82
N ALA A 304 8.86 -23.66 -2.50
CA ALA A 304 9.89 -24.48 -1.89
C ALA A 304 11.12 -24.65 -2.81
N ALA A 305 10.91 -24.77 -4.11
CA ALA A 305 12.00 -24.80 -5.10
C ALA A 305 12.71 -23.43 -5.19
N ALA A 306 11.95 -22.33 -5.22
CA ALA A 306 12.47 -20.97 -5.22
C ALA A 306 13.29 -20.65 -3.95
N LEU A 307 12.87 -21.14 -2.78
CA LEU A 307 13.60 -20.98 -1.52
C LEU A 307 15.00 -21.61 -1.53
N LYS A 308 15.23 -22.66 -2.31
CA LYS A 308 16.57 -23.25 -2.50
C LYS A 308 17.48 -22.33 -3.31
N ARG A 309 16.90 -21.46 -4.13
CA ARG A 309 17.58 -20.55 -5.05
C ARG A 309 17.64 -19.11 -4.53
N VAL A 310 17.01 -18.80 -3.41
CA VAL A 310 16.93 -17.44 -2.87
C VAL A 310 18.29 -16.79 -2.63
N GLY A 311 19.34 -17.63 -2.39
CA GLY A 311 20.72 -17.17 -2.30
C GLY A 311 21.34 -16.66 -3.61
N GLU A 312 20.67 -16.86 -4.76
CA GLU A 312 21.07 -16.30 -6.06
C GLU A 312 20.69 -14.82 -6.19
N ILE A 313 19.74 -14.34 -5.37
CA ILE A 313 19.28 -12.96 -5.38
C ILE A 313 20.23 -12.09 -4.55
N ASP A 314 20.77 -11.04 -5.17
CA ASP A 314 21.59 -10.07 -4.46
C ASP A 314 20.68 -9.12 -3.62
N PRO A 315 20.84 -9.08 -2.29
CA PRO A 315 20.11 -8.15 -1.44
C PRO A 315 20.26 -6.68 -1.87
N ALA A 316 21.43 -6.29 -2.39
CA ALA A 316 21.64 -4.93 -2.86
C ALA A 316 20.83 -4.62 -4.14
N ALA A 317 20.60 -5.62 -5.00
CA ALA A 317 19.74 -5.46 -6.17
C ALA A 317 18.28 -5.28 -5.78
N CYS A 318 17.81 -5.95 -4.70
CA CYS A 318 16.48 -5.73 -4.15
C CYS A 318 16.29 -4.28 -3.72
N ARG A 319 17.22 -3.75 -2.90
CA ARG A 319 17.15 -2.36 -2.42
C ARG A 319 17.24 -1.34 -3.56
N ALA A 320 18.19 -1.51 -4.46
CA ALA A 320 18.36 -0.60 -5.60
C ALA A 320 17.12 -0.53 -6.50
N TRP A 321 16.40 -1.65 -6.67
CA TRP A 321 15.14 -1.70 -7.39
C TRP A 321 14.05 -0.85 -6.74
N VAL A 322 13.96 -0.88 -5.40
CA VAL A 322 13.00 -0.06 -4.66
C VAL A 322 13.40 1.42 -4.71
N GLU A 323 14.68 1.73 -4.53
CA GLU A 323 15.21 3.10 -4.63
C GLU A 323 14.89 3.73 -5.99
N GLU A 324 15.02 2.96 -7.08
CA GLU A 324 14.75 3.43 -8.44
C GLU A 324 13.25 3.67 -8.68
N LYS A 325 12.37 2.76 -8.23
CA LYS A 325 10.98 2.72 -8.71
C LYS A 325 9.92 3.04 -7.65
N PHE A 326 10.22 2.77 -6.39
CA PHE A 326 9.23 2.79 -5.31
C PHE A 326 9.71 3.64 -4.12
N SER A 327 10.62 4.57 -4.35
CA SER A 327 11.01 5.56 -3.36
C SER A 327 9.95 6.66 -3.23
N LYS A 328 9.96 7.36 -2.10
CA LYS A 328 9.17 8.58 -1.87
C LYS A 328 9.37 9.58 -3.02
N GLU A 329 10.60 9.77 -3.43
CA GLU A 329 10.97 10.72 -4.49
C GLU A 329 10.37 10.33 -5.86
N ALA A 330 10.39 9.03 -6.20
CA ALA A 330 9.78 8.53 -7.44
C ALA A 330 8.26 8.74 -7.43
N MET A 331 7.61 8.50 -6.28
CA MET A 331 6.17 8.73 -6.09
C MET A 331 5.85 10.23 -6.22
N VAL A 332 6.56 11.11 -5.52
CA VAL A 332 6.36 12.56 -5.58
C VAL A 332 6.47 13.07 -7.01
N ALA A 333 7.55 12.71 -7.72
CA ALA A 333 7.73 13.09 -9.13
C ALA A 333 6.59 12.57 -10.03
N GLY A 334 6.00 11.42 -9.70
CA GLY A 334 4.82 10.90 -10.38
C GLY A 334 3.58 11.78 -10.18
N TYR A 335 3.33 12.20 -8.96
CA TYR A 335 2.19 13.07 -8.63
C TYR A 335 2.38 14.51 -9.13
N GLU A 336 3.60 15.05 -9.15
CA GLU A 336 3.87 16.35 -9.78
C GLU A 336 3.42 16.36 -11.25
N ARG A 337 3.73 15.30 -12.03
CA ARG A 337 3.25 15.16 -13.42
C ARG A 337 1.72 15.05 -13.51
N ALA A 338 1.09 14.35 -12.57
CA ALA A 338 -0.36 14.23 -12.52
C ALA A 338 -1.03 15.59 -12.24
N TYR A 339 -0.45 16.39 -11.34
CA TYR A 339 -0.95 17.73 -11.03
C TYR A 339 -0.76 18.70 -12.20
N GLU A 340 0.41 18.65 -12.86
CA GLU A 340 0.66 19.47 -14.05
C GLU A 340 -0.40 19.22 -15.12
N LEU A 341 -0.74 17.96 -15.37
CA LEU A 341 -1.79 17.58 -16.30
C LEU A 341 -3.18 18.10 -15.84
N ALA A 342 -3.51 17.92 -14.57
CA ALA A 342 -4.82 18.31 -14.03
C ALA A 342 -5.02 19.84 -14.00
N VAL A 343 -3.97 20.62 -13.76
CA VAL A 343 -4.05 22.09 -13.71
C VAL A 343 -4.02 22.71 -15.11
N SER A 344 -3.43 22.03 -16.10
CA SER A 344 -3.31 22.52 -17.49
C SER A 344 -4.50 22.14 -18.36
N GLY A 345 -5.27 21.11 -18.02
CA GLY A 345 -6.42 20.62 -18.78
C GLY A 345 -7.72 21.16 -18.26
#